data_aca257c148d5ce7afaf00dcb4964b1f5
#
_entry.id   aca257c148d5ce7afaf00dcb4964b1f5
#
_cell.length_a   1.000
_cell.length_b   1.000
_cell.length_c   1.000
_cell.angle_alpha   90.00
_cell.angle_beta   90.00
_cell.angle_gamma   90.00
#
_symmetry.space_group_name_H-M   'P 1'
#
loop_
_entity.id
_entity.type
_entity.pdbx_description
1 polymer ?
#
loop_
_entity_poly.entity_id
_entity_poly.type
_entity_poly.pdbx_seq_one_letter_code
_entity_poly.pdbx_strand_id
1 'polypeptide(L)'
;CPWAHRTLIMRKLKGLDTLIGISAVNSYMGEHGWTFAPAPETIPDSVNGVARLYELYALADAQYSGRATIPILWDKHQRAIVSNESAEIVRMLNSAFNEVGANGNDYYPAPLRADIDEWNAFVYPNLNNGVYRAGFATTQEAYEEAATAVFAALDKVEARLATHRYLAGPRLTEADIRLFTTLIRFDPVYHGHFKCNRRRIVDYPNLWGFVRDVYQLPGVADTVHIDFIKAHYYRSHPTVNPSRIVPIGPALDYSAPHGRERLGA
;
A
#
# COMPACT_ATOMS: atom_id res chain seq x y z
N CYS A 1 -6.32 0.02 -2.45
CA CYS A 1 -5.49 1.24 -2.34
C CYS A 1 -4.16 0.90 -1.66
N PRO A 2 -2.98 1.17 -2.27
CA PRO A 2 -1.69 0.87 -1.65
C PRO A 2 -1.40 1.76 -0.43
N TRP A 3 -1.89 3.00 -0.41
CA TRP A 3 -1.72 3.88 0.74
C TRP A 3 -2.48 3.37 1.97
N ALA A 4 -3.74 2.95 1.81
CA ALA A 4 -4.50 2.34 2.90
C ALA A 4 -3.88 1.01 3.36
N HIS A 5 -3.31 0.22 2.47
CA HIS A 5 -2.66 -1.05 2.81
C HIS A 5 -1.47 -0.85 3.77
N ARG A 6 -0.71 0.26 3.66
CA ARG A 6 0.37 0.58 4.62
C ARG A 6 -0.14 0.62 6.07
N THR A 7 -1.31 1.22 6.26
CA THR A 7 -1.90 1.38 7.61
C THR A 7 -2.41 0.06 8.16
N LEU A 8 -2.96 -0.82 7.31
CA LEU A 8 -3.37 -2.17 7.70
C LEU A 8 -2.17 -3.02 8.12
N ILE A 9 -1.06 -2.98 7.36
CA ILE A 9 0.18 -3.68 7.71
C ILE A 9 0.72 -3.16 9.05
N MET A 10 0.82 -1.84 9.22
CA MET A 10 1.32 -1.26 10.48
C MET A 10 0.43 -1.65 11.66
N ARG A 11 -0.89 -1.62 11.50
CA ARG A 11 -1.85 -2.06 12.51
C ARG A 11 -1.59 -3.51 12.95
N LYS A 12 -1.34 -4.42 11.99
CA LYS A 12 -0.99 -5.83 12.27
C LYS A 12 0.35 -5.95 12.98
N LEU A 13 1.39 -5.35 12.43
CA LEU A 13 2.74 -5.42 12.97
C LEU A 13 2.86 -4.83 14.38
N LYS A 14 1.99 -3.87 14.73
CA LYS A 14 1.92 -3.27 16.08
C LYS A 14 0.98 -4.00 17.04
N GLY A 15 0.28 -5.04 16.58
CA GLY A 15 -0.66 -5.79 17.42
C GLY A 15 -1.90 -4.98 17.81
N LEU A 16 -2.34 -4.06 16.96
CA LEU A 16 -3.46 -3.14 17.24
C LEU A 16 -4.83 -3.68 16.85
N ASP A 17 -4.94 -4.98 16.53
CA ASP A 17 -6.18 -5.59 16.02
C ASP A 17 -7.38 -5.47 16.97
N THR A 18 -7.12 -5.53 18.27
CA THR A 18 -8.17 -5.43 19.31
C THR A 18 -8.50 -3.99 19.68
N LEU A 19 -7.58 -3.05 19.43
CA LEU A 19 -7.72 -1.64 19.80
C LEU A 19 -8.35 -0.80 18.70
N ILE A 20 -7.96 -1.07 17.44
CA ILE A 20 -8.38 -0.29 16.28
C ILE A 20 -9.19 -1.18 15.35
N GLY A 21 -10.49 -0.94 15.30
CA GLY A 21 -11.39 -1.58 14.32
C GLY A 21 -11.10 -1.10 12.91
N ILE A 22 -11.61 -1.83 11.92
CA ILE A 22 -11.49 -1.46 10.50
C ILE A 22 -12.87 -1.47 9.83
N SER A 23 -13.03 -0.58 8.87
CA SER A 23 -14.03 -0.63 7.82
C SER A 23 -13.31 -0.65 6.47
N ALA A 24 -13.80 -1.42 5.51
CA ALA A 24 -13.17 -1.56 4.21
C ALA A 24 -14.17 -1.26 3.11
N VAL A 25 -13.83 -0.30 2.25
CA VAL A 25 -14.66 0.08 1.10
C VAL A 25 -14.71 -1.02 0.04
N ASN A 26 -15.74 -1.00 -0.79
CA ASN A 26 -15.89 -1.89 -1.95
C ASN A 26 -14.69 -1.74 -2.90
N SER A 27 -14.29 -2.84 -3.53
CA SER A 27 -13.22 -2.82 -4.54
C SER A 27 -13.56 -1.97 -5.76
N TYR A 28 -14.83 -1.88 -6.14
CA TYR A 28 -15.28 -1.05 -7.24
C TYR A 28 -15.50 0.39 -6.82
N MET A 29 -14.74 1.29 -7.42
CA MET A 29 -14.89 2.73 -7.28
C MET A 29 -15.60 3.29 -8.52
N GLY A 30 -16.91 3.52 -8.40
CA GLY A 30 -17.77 4.05 -9.47
C GLY A 30 -18.01 5.56 -9.37
N GLU A 31 -19.15 6.01 -9.90
CA GLU A 31 -19.54 7.43 -9.94
C GLU A 31 -19.65 8.07 -8.54
N HIS A 32 -19.99 7.29 -7.54
CA HIS A 32 -20.07 7.74 -6.14
C HIS A 32 -18.73 7.64 -5.38
N GLY A 33 -17.61 7.43 -6.07
CA GLY A 33 -16.32 7.19 -5.45
C GLY A 33 -16.30 5.89 -4.63
N TRP A 34 -15.68 5.93 -3.48
CA TRP A 34 -15.62 4.80 -2.56
C TRP A 34 -16.94 4.61 -1.82
N THR A 35 -17.45 3.38 -1.77
CA THR A 35 -18.69 3.01 -1.08
C THR A 35 -18.46 1.82 -0.14
N PHE A 36 -19.38 1.61 0.80
CA PHE A 36 -19.45 0.43 1.65
C PHE A 36 -20.51 -0.57 1.15
N ALA A 37 -20.89 -0.50 -0.13
CA ALA A 37 -21.82 -1.45 -0.74
C ALA A 37 -21.32 -2.89 -0.59
N PRO A 38 -22.20 -3.86 -0.24
CA PRO A 38 -21.80 -5.23 0.01
C PRO A 38 -21.07 -5.87 -1.18
N ALA A 39 -19.90 -6.45 -0.93
CA ALA A 39 -19.11 -7.26 -1.84
C ALA A 39 -18.13 -8.11 -1.01
N PRO A 40 -17.49 -9.12 -1.61
CA PRO A 40 -16.40 -9.81 -0.96
C PRO A 40 -15.36 -8.81 -0.43
N GLU A 41 -14.82 -9.04 0.77
CA GLU A 41 -13.81 -8.19 1.45
C GLU A 41 -14.29 -6.77 1.84
N THR A 42 -15.53 -6.38 1.57
CA THR A 42 -16.08 -5.13 2.07
C THR A 42 -16.47 -5.29 3.54
N ILE A 43 -16.01 -4.37 4.37
CA ILE A 43 -16.41 -4.26 5.79
C ILE A 43 -17.18 -2.95 5.95
N PRO A 44 -18.49 -3.00 6.28
CA PRO A 44 -19.30 -1.79 6.38
C PRO A 44 -18.78 -0.84 7.46
N ASP A 45 -19.13 0.42 7.36
CA ASP A 45 -18.85 1.39 8.42
C ASP A 45 -19.79 1.11 9.62
N SER A 46 -19.26 0.38 10.60
CA SER A 46 -19.98 0.04 11.84
C SER A 46 -19.99 1.18 12.88
N VAL A 47 -19.25 2.27 12.62
CA VAL A 47 -19.13 3.39 13.57
C VAL A 47 -20.14 4.48 13.27
N ASN A 48 -20.26 4.93 12.03
CA ASN A 48 -21.14 6.02 11.63
C ASN A 48 -22.30 5.55 10.75
N GLY A 49 -22.22 4.32 10.22
CA GLY A 49 -23.28 3.73 9.39
C GLY A 49 -23.40 4.37 8.00
N VAL A 50 -22.35 5.05 7.50
CA VAL A 50 -22.40 5.71 6.19
C VAL A 50 -22.31 4.68 5.05
N ALA A 51 -23.02 4.96 3.95
CA ALA A 51 -23.00 4.12 2.76
C ALA A 51 -21.85 4.47 1.81
N ARG A 52 -21.36 5.71 1.86
CA ARG A 52 -20.34 6.26 0.96
C ARG A 52 -19.28 7.01 1.73
N LEU A 53 -18.04 6.94 1.27
CA LEU A 53 -16.90 7.52 1.97
C LEU A 53 -17.00 9.05 2.11
N TYR A 54 -17.52 9.75 1.11
CA TYR A 54 -17.66 11.20 1.18
C TYR A 54 -18.64 11.66 2.27
N GLU A 55 -19.59 10.82 2.65
CA GLU A 55 -20.51 11.11 3.78
C GLU A 55 -19.73 11.19 5.10
N LEU A 56 -18.68 10.38 5.26
CA LEU A 56 -17.80 10.44 6.43
C LEU A 56 -17.02 11.77 6.50
N TYR A 57 -16.54 12.27 5.35
CA TYR A 57 -15.90 13.59 5.28
C TYR A 57 -16.87 14.73 5.63
N ALA A 58 -18.10 14.65 5.11
CA ALA A 58 -19.14 15.61 5.44
C ALA A 58 -19.58 15.56 6.91
N LEU A 59 -19.51 14.39 7.55
CA LEU A 59 -19.75 14.26 9.00
C LEU A 59 -18.64 14.90 9.84
N ALA A 60 -17.40 14.83 9.37
CA ALA A 60 -16.26 15.44 10.06
C ALA A 60 -16.22 16.97 9.87
N ASP A 61 -16.58 17.43 8.67
CA ASP A 61 -16.65 18.86 8.31
C ASP A 61 -17.73 19.08 7.25
N ALA A 62 -18.84 19.70 7.64
CA ALA A 62 -19.98 19.99 6.76
C ALA A 62 -19.62 20.96 5.59
N GLN A 63 -18.50 21.66 5.70
CA GLN A 63 -18.00 22.57 4.65
C GLN A 63 -16.85 21.93 3.85
N TYR A 64 -16.55 20.65 4.07
CA TYR A 64 -15.46 19.98 3.37
C TYR A 64 -15.60 20.09 1.85
N SER A 65 -14.54 20.59 1.22
CA SER A 65 -14.43 20.67 -0.23
C SER A 65 -13.11 19.99 -0.65
N GLY A 66 -13.20 18.87 -1.36
CA GLY A 66 -12.05 18.11 -1.78
C GLY A 66 -12.38 16.67 -2.12
N ARG A 67 -11.34 15.86 -2.31
CA ARG A 67 -11.49 14.43 -2.59
C ARG A 67 -11.64 13.63 -1.30
N ALA A 68 -12.65 12.76 -1.26
CA ALA A 68 -12.76 11.74 -0.22
C ALA A 68 -11.80 10.58 -0.54
N THR A 69 -10.71 10.48 0.19
CA THR A 69 -9.62 9.51 -0.01
C THR A 69 -9.50 8.54 1.16
N ILE A 70 -8.80 7.42 0.94
CA ILE A 70 -8.43 6.43 1.94
C ILE A 70 -6.89 6.28 1.98
N PRO A 71 -6.31 5.97 3.16
CA PRO A 71 -6.95 5.63 4.43
C PRO A 71 -7.56 6.81 5.16
N ILE A 72 -8.34 6.53 6.20
CA ILE A 72 -8.79 7.50 7.21
C ILE A 72 -8.53 6.89 8.58
N LEU A 73 -7.92 7.65 9.48
CA LEU A 73 -7.92 7.40 10.92
C LEU A 73 -9.04 8.26 11.54
N TRP A 74 -10.04 7.59 12.13
CA TRP A 74 -11.23 8.23 12.68
C TRP A 74 -11.23 8.19 14.20
N ASP A 75 -11.43 9.35 14.83
CA ASP A 75 -11.69 9.45 16.27
C ASP A 75 -13.19 9.31 16.52
N LYS A 76 -13.60 8.21 17.19
CA LYS A 76 -14.99 7.90 17.50
C LYS A 76 -15.60 8.86 18.52
N HIS A 77 -14.78 9.36 19.45
CA HIS A 77 -15.23 10.22 20.53
C HIS A 77 -15.43 11.65 20.02
N GLN A 78 -14.46 12.18 19.29
CA GLN A 78 -14.54 13.52 18.71
C GLN A 78 -15.38 13.56 17.43
N ARG A 79 -15.67 12.39 16.83
CA ARG A 79 -16.34 12.26 15.53
C ARG A 79 -15.63 13.04 14.42
N ALA A 80 -14.32 12.89 14.37
CA ALA A 80 -13.45 13.65 13.49
C ALA A 80 -12.45 12.75 12.76
N ILE A 81 -12.02 13.21 11.60
CA ILE A 81 -10.87 12.63 10.88
C ILE A 81 -9.59 13.13 11.57
N VAL A 82 -8.83 12.20 12.18
CA VAL A 82 -7.52 12.51 12.77
C VAL A 82 -6.50 12.78 11.65
N SER A 83 -6.45 11.91 10.64
CA SER A 83 -5.64 12.06 9.44
C SER A 83 -6.19 11.16 8.32
N ASN A 84 -5.98 11.57 7.07
CA ASN A 84 -6.17 10.76 5.86
C ASN A 84 -4.85 10.58 5.08
N GLU A 85 -3.72 10.99 5.66
CA GLU A 85 -2.40 10.81 5.08
C GLU A 85 -1.75 9.53 5.61
N SER A 86 -1.57 8.54 4.74
CA SER A 86 -1.04 7.23 5.13
C SER A 86 0.34 7.30 5.80
N ALA A 87 1.17 8.27 5.41
CA ALA A 87 2.49 8.49 5.98
C ALA A 87 2.42 8.92 7.46
N GLU A 88 1.47 9.78 7.78
CA GLU A 88 1.22 10.24 9.15
C GLU A 88 0.58 9.13 9.99
N ILE A 89 -0.45 8.48 9.44
CA ILE A 89 -1.16 7.40 10.13
C ILE A 89 -0.19 6.27 10.50
N VAL A 90 0.71 5.86 9.60
CA VAL A 90 1.73 4.85 9.89
C VAL A 90 2.61 5.26 11.08
N ARG A 91 3.04 6.52 11.17
CA ARG A 91 3.82 7.04 12.29
C ARG A 91 3.02 7.16 13.59
N MET A 92 1.74 7.56 13.51
CA MET A 92 0.83 7.55 14.66
C MET A 92 0.65 6.13 15.20
N LEU A 93 0.38 5.14 14.34
CA LEU A 93 0.24 3.75 14.75
C LEU A 93 1.54 3.17 15.32
N ASN A 94 2.71 3.63 14.85
CA ASN A 94 4.01 3.19 15.34
C ASN A 94 4.27 3.56 16.81
N SER A 95 3.76 4.69 17.29
CA SER A 95 4.14 5.22 18.61
C SER A 95 3.00 5.58 19.54
N ALA A 96 1.88 6.13 19.04
CA ALA A 96 0.84 6.73 19.89
C ALA A 96 0.08 5.71 20.77
N PHE A 97 0.17 4.43 20.47
CA PHE A 97 -0.57 3.36 21.17
C PHE A 97 0.34 2.48 22.05
N ASN A 98 1.63 2.82 22.21
CA ASN A 98 2.58 1.98 22.96
C ASN A 98 2.17 1.79 24.42
N GLU A 99 1.60 2.82 25.06
CA GLU A 99 1.18 2.76 26.46
C GLU A 99 -0.19 2.13 26.67
N VAL A 100 -0.94 1.88 25.58
CA VAL A 100 -2.33 1.39 25.67
C VAL A 100 -2.55 0.00 25.03
N GLY A 101 -1.45 -0.72 24.75
CA GLY A 101 -1.51 -2.11 24.34
C GLY A 101 -0.85 -2.47 23.01
N ALA A 102 -0.26 -1.52 22.28
CA ALA A 102 0.60 -1.86 21.15
C ALA A 102 1.88 -2.55 21.63
N ASN A 103 2.45 -3.42 20.77
CA ASN A 103 3.77 -3.97 21.07
C ASN A 103 4.87 -2.90 20.96
N GLY A 104 6.04 -3.18 21.58
CA GLY A 104 7.16 -2.24 21.65
C GLY A 104 7.99 -2.09 20.38
N ASN A 105 7.59 -2.73 19.26
CA ASN A 105 8.34 -2.63 18.00
C ASN A 105 8.30 -1.19 17.47
N ASP A 106 9.46 -0.68 17.04
CA ASP A 106 9.61 0.65 16.44
C ASP A 106 10.08 0.52 15.00
N TYR A 107 9.25 0.97 14.06
CA TYR A 107 9.50 0.94 12.62
C TYR A 107 10.02 2.29 12.06
N TYR A 108 10.26 3.26 12.96
CA TYR A 108 10.90 4.55 12.66
C TYR A 108 11.89 4.93 13.76
N PRO A 109 12.85 4.03 14.08
CA PRO A 109 13.77 4.22 15.21
C PRO A 109 14.72 5.38 14.95
N ALA A 110 15.00 6.16 16.01
CA ALA A 110 15.80 7.38 15.93
C ALA A 110 17.13 7.25 15.15
N PRO A 111 17.94 6.19 15.34
CA PRO A 111 19.21 6.05 14.62
C PRO A 111 19.07 5.84 13.09
N LEU A 112 17.90 5.40 12.60
CA LEU A 112 17.69 5.10 11.19
C LEU A 112 16.79 6.14 10.47
N ARG A 113 16.34 7.17 11.15
CA ARG A 113 15.38 8.15 10.59
C ARG A 113 15.87 8.81 9.32
N ALA A 114 17.13 9.22 9.27
CA ALA A 114 17.70 9.85 8.09
C ALA A 114 17.64 8.92 6.85
N ASP A 115 18.07 7.68 7.04
CA ASP A 115 18.05 6.67 5.96
C ASP A 115 16.62 6.32 5.53
N ILE A 116 15.71 6.17 6.50
CA ILE A 116 14.29 5.91 6.23
C ILE A 116 13.66 7.05 5.43
N ASP A 117 13.91 8.29 5.84
CA ASP A 117 13.36 9.47 5.17
C ASP A 117 13.97 9.64 3.75
N GLU A 118 15.26 9.35 3.56
CA GLU A 118 15.89 9.34 2.23
C GLU A 118 15.24 8.28 1.32
N TRP A 119 15.05 7.04 1.81
CA TRP A 119 14.36 6.02 1.04
C TRP A 119 12.91 6.37 0.76
N ASN A 120 12.18 6.95 1.70
CA ASN A 120 10.81 7.42 1.50
C ASN A 120 10.75 8.51 0.42
N ALA A 121 11.66 9.48 0.45
CA ALA A 121 11.76 10.55 -0.54
C ALA A 121 12.10 10.01 -1.94
N PHE A 122 12.86 8.93 -2.03
CA PHE A 122 13.19 8.27 -3.30
C PHE A 122 12.05 7.39 -3.82
N VAL A 123 11.48 6.52 -2.96
CA VAL A 123 10.47 5.51 -3.34
C VAL A 123 9.15 6.18 -3.72
N TYR A 124 8.75 7.26 -3.03
CA TYR A 124 7.45 7.87 -3.24
C TYR A 124 7.26 8.40 -4.67
N PRO A 125 8.08 9.31 -5.22
CA PRO A 125 7.88 9.83 -6.56
C PRO A 125 8.18 8.82 -7.67
N ASN A 126 9.18 7.94 -7.45
CA ASN A 126 9.71 7.08 -8.52
C ASN A 126 8.96 5.75 -8.64
N LEU A 127 8.48 5.18 -7.52
CA LEU A 127 7.79 3.90 -7.51
C LEU A 127 6.33 4.05 -7.11
N ASN A 128 6.01 4.56 -5.90
CA ASN A 128 4.64 4.61 -5.43
C ASN A 128 3.74 5.45 -6.37
N ASN A 129 4.16 6.65 -6.73
CA ASN A 129 3.49 7.48 -7.72
C ASN A 129 3.94 7.19 -9.15
N GLY A 130 5.17 6.71 -9.34
CA GLY A 130 5.74 6.44 -10.65
C GLY A 130 4.89 5.48 -11.49
N VAL A 131 4.43 4.38 -10.90
CA VAL A 131 3.56 3.42 -11.59
C VAL A 131 2.22 4.04 -12.02
N TYR A 132 1.69 5.00 -11.27
CA TYR A 132 0.47 5.73 -11.63
C TYR A 132 0.73 6.76 -12.73
N ARG A 133 1.87 7.46 -12.70
CA ARG A 133 2.28 8.35 -13.79
C ARG A 133 2.37 7.58 -15.11
N ALA A 134 2.98 6.39 -15.10
CA ALA A 134 3.03 5.52 -16.27
C ALA A 134 1.63 5.05 -16.69
N GLY A 135 0.83 4.54 -15.73
CA GLY A 135 -0.47 3.94 -15.99
C GLY A 135 -1.55 4.89 -16.52
N PHE A 136 -1.51 6.14 -16.08
CA PHE A 136 -2.46 7.18 -16.48
C PHE A 136 -1.88 8.16 -17.52
N ALA A 137 -0.69 7.89 -18.06
CA ALA A 137 -0.14 8.69 -19.15
C ALA A 137 -1.08 8.65 -20.37
N THR A 138 -1.28 9.81 -20.99
CA THR A 138 -2.15 10.00 -22.16
C THR A 138 -1.36 10.23 -23.46
N THR A 139 -0.03 10.34 -23.36
CA THR A 139 0.87 10.43 -24.51
C THR A 139 2.00 9.40 -24.40
N GLN A 140 2.60 9.04 -25.52
CA GLN A 140 3.71 8.10 -25.56
C GLN A 140 4.92 8.62 -24.78
N GLU A 141 5.26 9.90 -24.94
CA GLU A 141 6.40 10.53 -24.30
C GLU A 141 6.27 10.53 -22.78
N ALA A 142 5.08 10.90 -22.25
CA ALA A 142 4.80 10.89 -20.82
C ALA A 142 4.87 9.48 -20.23
N TYR A 143 4.40 8.47 -20.98
CA TYR A 143 4.49 7.07 -20.58
C TYR A 143 5.96 6.61 -20.54
N GLU A 144 6.74 6.87 -21.60
CA GLU A 144 8.13 6.44 -21.71
C GLU A 144 9.01 7.06 -20.61
N GLU A 145 8.81 8.35 -20.33
CA GLU A 145 9.50 9.05 -19.23
C GLU A 145 9.20 8.35 -17.89
N ALA A 146 7.91 8.18 -17.59
CA ALA A 146 7.48 7.62 -16.32
C ALA A 146 7.89 6.14 -16.16
N ALA A 147 7.68 5.32 -17.20
CA ALA A 147 8.05 3.90 -17.17
C ALA A 147 9.58 3.72 -17.06
N THR A 148 10.36 4.52 -17.76
CA THR A 148 11.82 4.49 -17.65
C THR A 148 12.29 4.82 -16.23
N ALA A 149 11.70 5.85 -15.61
CA ALA A 149 12.02 6.23 -14.24
C ALA A 149 11.65 5.11 -13.23
N VAL A 150 10.49 4.46 -13.41
CA VAL A 150 10.08 3.31 -12.59
C VAL A 150 11.10 2.19 -12.65
N PHE A 151 11.54 1.77 -13.84
CA PHE A 151 12.50 0.68 -13.97
C PHE A 151 13.90 1.04 -13.48
N ALA A 152 14.38 2.26 -13.70
CA ALA A 152 15.62 2.74 -13.10
C ALA A 152 15.56 2.71 -11.55
N ALA A 153 14.42 3.06 -10.98
CA ALA A 153 14.21 2.99 -9.53
C ALA A 153 14.16 1.55 -9.02
N LEU A 154 13.50 0.63 -9.74
CA LEU A 154 13.50 -0.81 -9.40
C LEU A 154 14.92 -1.38 -9.43
N ASP A 155 15.72 -1.04 -10.44
CA ASP A 155 17.12 -1.50 -10.56
C ASP A 155 17.97 -0.98 -9.38
N LYS A 156 17.77 0.28 -8.94
CA LYS A 156 18.45 0.82 -7.74
C LYS A 156 18.04 0.08 -6.47
N VAL A 157 16.75 -0.20 -6.28
CA VAL A 157 16.26 -0.94 -5.12
C VAL A 157 16.73 -2.40 -5.17
N GLU A 158 16.74 -3.04 -6.33
CA GLU A 158 17.28 -4.40 -6.52
C GLU A 158 18.74 -4.48 -6.07
N ALA A 159 19.57 -3.51 -6.50
CA ALA A 159 20.97 -3.42 -6.10
C ALA A 159 21.14 -3.22 -4.58
N ARG A 160 20.31 -2.38 -3.96
CA ARG A 160 20.31 -2.18 -2.50
C ARG A 160 19.98 -3.48 -1.77
N LEU A 161 18.93 -4.15 -2.20
CA LEU A 161 18.44 -5.37 -1.58
C LEU A 161 19.35 -6.60 -1.84
N ALA A 162 20.31 -6.52 -2.73
CA ALA A 162 21.34 -7.56 -2.91
C ALA A 162 22.25 -7.72 -1.68
N THR A 163 22.47 -6.63 -0.93
CA THR A 163 23.41 -6.58 0.18
C THR A 163 22.75 -6.25 1.53
N HIS A 164 21.51 -5.78 1.54
CA HIS A 164 20.77 -5.41 2.74
C HIS A 164 19.43 -6.14 2.75
N ARG A 165 19.02 -6.67 3.91
CA ARG A 165 17.74 -7.36 4.04
C ARG A 165 16.57 -6.42 3.76
N TYR A 166 16.64 -5.20 4.28
CA TYR A 166 15.65 -4.13 4.14
C TYR A 166 16.30 -2.83 3.68
N LEU A 167 15.53 -1.83 3.29
CA LEU A 167 16.02 -0.57 2.72
C LEU A 167 17.00 0.17 3.65
N ALA A 168 16.64 0.30 4.92
CA ALA A 168 17.45 1.02 5.91
C ALA A 168 18.41 0.12 6.71
N GLY A 169 18.63 -1.14 6.29
CA GLY A 169 19.56 -2.06 6.94
C GLY A 169 18.97 -3.42 7.29
N PRO A 170 19.33 -4.01 8.45
CA PRO A 170 18.91 -5.38 8.81
C PRO A 170 17.48 -5.45 9.39
N ARG A 171 16.88 -4.32 9.76
CA ARG A 171 15.57 -4.25 10.41
C ARG A 171 14.51 -3.70 9.48
N LEU A 172 13.30 -4.29 9.55
CA LEU A 172 12.12 -3.76 8.88
C LEU A 172 11.80 -2.35 9.40
N THR A 173 11.50 -1.44 8.48
CA THR A 173 11.13 -0.05 8.77
C THR A 173 9.88 0.38 7.99
N GLU A 174 9.35 1.55 8.26
CA GLU A 174 8.21 2.09 7.51
C GLU A 174 8.53 2.27 6.01
N ALA A 175 9.80 2.48 5.63
CA ALA A 175 10.21 2.58 4.23
C ALA A 175 9.94 1.28 3.46
N ASP A 176 10.18 0.14 4.10
CA ASP A 176 9.92 -1.18 3.53
C ASP A 176 8.42 -1.44 3.35
N ILE A 177 7.61 -1.02 4.32
CA ILE A 177 6.14 -1.13 4.24
C ILE A 177 5.62 -0.31 3.06
N ARG A 178 6.14 0.91 2.87
CA ARG A 178 5.76 1.80 1.75
C ARG A 178 6.18 1.21 0.39
N LEU A 179 7.35 0.61 0.31
CA LEU A 179 7.81 -0.07 -0.89
C LEU A 179 6.98 -1.33 -1.18
N PHE A 180 6.78 -2.17 -0.16
CA PHE A 180 6.07 -3.46 -0.28
C PHE A 180 4.69 -3.31 -0.90
N THR A 181 3.91 -2.32 -0.48
CA THR A 181 2.54 -2.14 -0.98
C THR A 181 2.47 -1.85 -2.48
N THR A 182 3.51 -1.29 -3.06
CA THR A 182 3.67 -1.13 -4.52
C THR A 182 4.14 -2.42 -5.17
N LEU A 183 5.17 -3.07 -4.63
CA LEU A 183 5.76 -4.27 -5.22
C LEU A 183 4.78 -5.45 -5.26
N ILE A 184 3.99 -5.67 -4.18
CA ILE A 184 2.98 -6.75 -4.13
C ILE A 184 1.88 -6.60 -5.19
N ARG A 185 1.67 -5.38 -5.69
CA ARG A 185 0.72 -5.04 -6.76
C ARG A 185 1.34 -5.04 -8.14
N PHE A 186 2.66 -5.09 -8.23
CA PHE A 186 3.34 -4.84 -9.50
C PHE A 186 2.99 -5.86 -10.56
N ASP A 187 3.25 -7.12 -10.30
CA ASP A 187 3.00 -8.19 -11.27
C ASP A 187 1.50 -8.44 -11.52
N PRO A 188 0.61 -8.48 -10.50
CA PRO A 188 -0.81 -8.70 -10.74
C PRO A 188 -1.53 -7.51 -11.37
N VAL A 189 -0.99 -6.29 -11.25
CA VAL A 189 -1.66 -5.06 -11.70
C VAL A 189 -0.77 -4.20 -12.58
N TYR A 190 0.31 -3.62 -12.05
CA TYR A 190 1.02 -2.54 -12.74
C TYR A 190 1.72 -3.01 -14.01
N HIS A 191 2.17 -4.25 -14.03
CA HIS A 191 2.79 -4.86 -15.22
C HIS A 191 1.82 -4.89 -16.42
N GLY A 192 0.60 -5.36 -16.22
CA GLY A 192 -0.42 -5.42 -17.29
C GLY A 192 -1.23 -4.13 -17.41
N HIS A 193 -1.93 -3.77 -16.35
CA HIS A 193 -2.90 -2.67 -16.35
C HIS A 193 -2.27 -1.30 -16.61
N PHE A 194 -1.12 -1.04 -16.01
CA PHE A 194 -0.38 0.22 -16.16
C PHE A 194 0.76 0.15 -17.18
N LYS A 195 0.90 -0.98 -17.87
CA LYS A 195 1.94 -1.19 -18.90
C LYS A 195 3.37 -1.05 -18.38
N CYS A 196 3.62 -1.19 -17.06
CA CYS A 196 4.95 -1.27 -16.47
C CYS A 196 5.55 -2.66 -16.75
N ASN A 197 5.71 -3.03 -18.03
CA ASN A 197 5.87 -4.42 -18.46
C ASN A 197 7.26 -4.76 -19.05
N ARG A 198 8.26 -3.93 -18.79
CA ARG A 198 9.63 -4.21 -19.20
C ARG A 198 10.20 -5.44 -18.47
N ARG A 199 9.85 -5.63 -17.18
CA ARG A 199 10.27 -6.75 -16.35
C ARG A 199 9.30 -6.91 -15.18
N ARG A 200 9.01 -8.15 -14.76
CA ARG A 200 8.16 -8.45 -13.59
C ARG A 200 8.99 -8.42 -12.31
N ILE A 201 8.36 -8.23 -11.16
CA ILE A 201 9.07 -8.32 -9.87
C ILE A 201 9.61 -9.73 -9.64
N VAL A 202 8.89 -10.76 -10.06
CA VAL A 202 9.34 -12.15 -9.95
C VAL A 202 10.65 -12.43 -10.72
N ASP A 203 10.99 -11.61 -11.69
CA ASP A 203 12.24 -11.73 -12.48
C ASP A 203 13.43 -10.98 -11.85
N TYR A 204 13.22 -10.26 -10.74
CA TYR A 204 14.25 -9.60 -9.93
C TYR A 204 14.53 -10.42 -8.67
N PRO A 205 15.67 -11.09 -8.53
CA PRO A 205 15.90 -12.04 -7.45
C PRO A 205 15.79 -11.43 -6.04
N ASN A 206 16.29 -10.19 -5.86
CA ASN A 206 16.30 -9.55 -4.55
C ASN A 206 14.95 -8.87 -4.22
N LEU A 207 14.33 -8.19 -5.20
CA LEU A 207 12.99 -7.64 -5.04
C LEU A 207 11.94 -8.74 -4.78
N TRP A 208 12.01 -9.83 -5.53
CA TRP A 208 11.11 -10.97 -5.32
C TRP A 208 11.33 -11.63 -3.96
N GLY A 209 12.60 -11.79 -3.55
CA GLY A 209 12.94 -12.26 -2.20
C GLY A 209 12.39 -11.32 -1.12
N PHE A 210 12.55 -10.00 -1.30
CA PHE A 210 12.01 -8.99 -0.38
C PHE A 210 10.48 -9.04 -0.27
N VAL A 211 9.78 -9.15 -1.39
CA VAL A 211 8.31 -9.26 -1.38
C VAL A 211 7.86 -10.46 -0.56
N ARG A 212 8.49 -11.61 -0.73
CA ARG A 212 8.19 -12.82 0.05
C ARG A 212 8.58 -12.69 1.52
N ASP A 213 9.74 -12.09 1.81
CA ASP A 213 10.19 -11.84 3.19
C ASP A 213 9.15 -11.00 3.96
N VAL A 214 8.73 -9.86 3.39
CA VAL A 214 7.73 -9.00 4.02
C VAL A 214 6.35 -9.67 4.09
N TYR A 215 5.93 -10.35 3.02
CA TYR A 215 4.65 -11.08 3.01
C TYR A 215 4.55 -12.12 4.13
N GLN A 216 5.66 -12.82 4.42
CA GLN A 216 5.72 -13.89 5.42
C GLN A 216 5.88 -13.39 6.86
N LEU A 217 6.02 -12.08 7.09
CA LEU A 217 6.00 -11.54 8.44
C LEU A 217 4.64 -11.80 9.11
N PRO A 218 4.61 -12.10 10.42
CA PRO A 218 3.38 -12.42 11.13
C PRO A 218 2.26 -11.40 10.91
N GLY A 219 1.14 -11.86 10.37
CA GLY A 219 -0.06 -11.06 10.11
C GLY A 219 -0.04 -10.20 8.84
N VAL A 220 1.10 -10.09 8.11
CA VAL A 220 1.14 -9.31 6.87
C VAL A 220 0.35 -10.00 5.75
N ALA A 221 0.47 -11.31 5.61
CA ALA A 221 -0.30 -12.09 4.62
C ALA A 221 -1.80 -11.86 4.74
N ASP A 222 -2.34 -11.73 5.96
CA ASP A 222 -3.77 -11.47 6.23
C ASP A 222 -4.25 -10.12 5.66
N THR A 223 -3.35 -9.23 5.31
CA THR A 223 -3.66 -7.91 4.72
C THR A 223 -3.61 -7.90 3.19
N VAL A 224 -3.20 -9.02 2.57
CA VAL A 224 -2.96 -9.12 1.12
C VAL A 224 -4.09 -9.88 0.44
N HIS A 225 -5.01 -9.17 -0.17
CA HIS A 225 -6.16 -9.72 -0.90
C HIS A 225 -6.00 -9.47 -2.39
N ILE A 226 -5.27 -10.37 -3.10
CA ILE A 226 -4.89 -10.17 -4.52
C ILE A 226 -6.10 -10.01 -5.42
N ASP A 227 -7.15 -10.81 -5.24
CA ASP A 227 -8.35 -10.72 -6.07
C ASP A 227 -9.11 -9.41 -5.86
N PHE A 228 -9.19 -8.92 -4.62
CA PHE A 228 -9.74 -7.61 -4.31
C PHE A 228 -8.91 -6.48 -4.95
N ILE A 229 -7.57 -6.59 -4.87
CA ILE A 229 -6.65 -5.64 -5.51
C ILE A 229 -6.89 -5.62 -7.03
N LYS A 230 -6.89 -6.76 -7.70
CA LYS A 230 -7.13 -6.87 -9.14
C LYS A 230 -8.51 -6.32 -9.52
N ALA A 231 -9.55 -6.72 -8.79
CA ALA A 231 -10.91 -6.24 -9.02
C ALA A 231 -10.99 -4.71 -8.97
N HIS A 232 -10.31 -4.08 -8.00
CA HIS A 232 -10.27 -2.62 -7.91
C HIS A 232 -9.70 -1.99 -9.18
N TYR A 233 -8.45 -2.32 -9.52
CA TYR A 233 -7.77 -1.64 -10.63
C TYR A 233 -8.44 -1.89 -11.98
N TYR A 234 -8.72 -3.14 -12.29
CA TYR A 234 -9.23 -3.51 -13.61
C TYR A 234 -10.69 -3.09 -13.83
N ARG A 235 -11.47 -2.91 -12.76
CA ARG A 235 -12.90 -2.52 -12.88
C ARG A 235 -13.14 -1.03 -12.70
N SER A 236 -12.25 -0.31 -11.99
CA SER A 236 -12.47 1.09 -11.59
C SER A 236 -11.80 2.12 -12.49
N HIS A 237 -10.98 1.70 -13.46
CA HIS A 237 -10.26 2.59 -14.37
C HIS A 237 -10.73 2.42 -15.82
N PRO A 238 -11.90 2.95 -16.20
CA PRO A 238 -12.49 2.72 -17.53
C PRO A 238 -11.68 3.30 -18.68
N THR A 239 -10.86 4.31 -18.44
CA THR A 239 -9.95 4.89 -19.44
C THR A 239 -8.74 3.99 -19.73
N VAL A 240 -8.35 3.13 -18.78
CA VAL A 240 -7.22 2.19 -18.92
C VAL A 240 -7.71 0.83 -19.35
N ASN A 241 -8.83 0.36 -18.79
CA ASN A 241 -9.45 -0.94 -19.07
C ASN A 241 -10.97 -0.80 -19.31
N PRO A 242 -11.39 -0.38 -20.50
CA PRO A 242 -12.81 -0.13 -20.82
C PRO A 242 -13.70 -1.36 -20.66
N SER A 243 -13.15 -2.56 -20.95
CA SER A 243 -13.87 -3.83 -20.84
C SER A 243 -14.17 -4.26 -19.40
N ARG A 244 -13.46 -3.69 -18.42
CA ARG A 244 -13.53 -4.09 -17.00
C ARG A 244 -13.21 -5.57 -16.73
N ILE A 245 -12.62 -6.27 -17.70
CA ILE A 245 -12.18 -7.66 -17.54
C ILE A 245 -11.04 -7.71 -16.53
N VAL A 246 -11.17 -8.59 -15.54
CA VAL A 246 -10.14 -8.86 -14.52
C VAL A 246 -9.33 -10.07 -14.96
N PRO A 247 -7.99 -9.98 -15.12
CA PRO A 247 -7.19 -11.11 -15.57
C PRO A 247 -7.15 -12.23 -14.53
N ILE A 248 -7.05 -13.48 -14.97
CA ILE A 248 -6.95 -14.65 -14.08
C ILE A 248 -5.56 -14.76 -13.40
N GLY A 249 -4.50 -14.36 -14.09
CA GLY A 249 -3.12 -14.39 -13.57
C GLY A 249 -2.69 -13.09 -12.89
N PRO A 250 -1.40 -13.03 -12.49
CA PRO A 250 -0.44 -14.14 -12.44
C PRO A 250 -0.69 -15.06 -11.23
N ALA A 251 -0.28 -16.33 -11.35
CA ALA A 251 -0.20 -17.25 -10.21
C ALA A 251 1.21 -17.16 -9.60
N LEU A 252 1.33 -16.52 -8.45
CA LEU A 252 2.59 -16.30 -7.73
C LEU A 252 2.52 -16.92 -6.34
N ASP A 253 3.56 -17.64 -5.96
CA ASP A 253 3.68 -18.22 -4.62
C ASP A 253 4.48 -17.28 -3.70
N TYR A 254 3.77 -16.47 -2.92
CA TYR A 254 4.37 -15.58 -1.93
C TYR A 254 4.83 -16.32 -0.67
N SER A 255 4.42 -17.57 -0.47
CA SER A 255 4.79 -18.41 0.69
C SER A 255 6.09 -19.19 0.48
N ALA A 256 6.60 -19.26 -0.75
CA ALA A 256 7.86 -19.91 -1.05
C ALA A 256 9.04 -19.27 -0.26
N PRO A 257 10.08 -20.06 0.10
CA PRO A 257 11.21 -19.54 0.86
C PRO A 257 11.82 -18.29 0.24
N HIS A 258 12.01 -17.23 1.03
CA HIS A 258 12.51 -15.94 0.54
C HIS A 258 14.04 -15.87 0.45
N GLY A 259 14.77 -16.70 1.22
CA GLY A 259 16.23 -16.83 1.17
C GLY A 259 17.00 -15.57 1.61
N ARG A 260 16.35 -14.67 2.38
CA ARG A 260 16.95 -13.41 2.82
C ARG A 260 17.48 -13.44 4.26
N GLU A 261 17.34 -14.55 4.96
CA GLU A 261 17.85 -14.76 6.32
C GLU A 261 19.35 -14.49 6.42
N ARG A 262 20.08 -14.82 5.35
CA ARG A 262 21.53 -14.60 5.22
C ARG A 262 21.95 -13.11 5.27
N LEU A 263 21.03 -12.19 5.07
CA LEU A 263 21.26 -10.75 5.05
C LEU A 263 20.86 -10.07 6.37
N GLY A 264 20.39 -10.85 7.35
CA GLY A 264 19.99 -10.38 8.65
C GLY A 264 20.98 -10.87 9.70
N ALA A 265 21.85 -10.01 10.16
CA ALA A 265 22.59 -10.11 11.39
C ALA A 265 22.81 -8.72 11.95
#